data_9bc8465ccd971ed22748d6a50bf1280f
#
_entry.id   9bc8465ccd971ed22748d6a50bf1280f
#
_cell.length_a   1.000
_cell.length_b   1.000
_cell.length_c   1.000
_cell.angle_alpha   90.00
_cell.angle_beta   90.00
_cell.angle_gamma   90.00
#
_symmetry.space_group_name_H-M   'P 1'
#
loop_
_entity.id
_entity.type
_entity.pdbx_description
1 polymer ?
#
loop_
_entity_poly.entity_id
_entity_poly.type
_entity_poly.pdbx_seq_one_letter_code
_entity_poly.pdbx_strand_id
1 'polypeptide(L)'
;MAAFLNFTKEKEREREENKVVQIPVAEIVPNPHQPRTDFDYNDISSLAESICQNGILQPLSVRRIERGYELIAGERRLRASKLLQLKYVPCIVLDISARASAVLALVENIQRQDLSFFDEANAIEKLISYYGMTQEDAAVKLGKAQSTIALSLIHI
;
A
#
# COMPACT_ATOMS: atom_id res chain seq x y z
N MET A 1 3.87 20.53 30.49
CA MET A 1 3.56 19.13 30.87
C MET A 1 2.63 18.43 29.91
N ALA A 2 1.52 19.04 29.50
CA ALA A 2 0.58 18.42 28.53
C ALA A 2 1.21 18.15 27.15
N ALA A 3 2.04 19.04 26.64
CA ALA A 3 2.74 18.86 25.36
C ALA A 3 3.77 17.70 25.39
N PHE A 4 4.45 17.52 26.53
CA PHE A 4 5.41 16.41 26.71
C PHE A 4 4.69 15.04 26.79
N LEU A 5 3.56 14.99 27.48
CA LEU A 5 2.73 13.78 27.56
C LEU A 5 2.12 13.41 26.22
N ASN A 6 1.70 14.39 25.42
CA ASN A 6 1.21 14.16 24.07
C ASN A 6 2.32 13.65 23.13
N PHE A 7 3.51 14.25 23.21
CA PHE A 7 4.68 13.82 22.43
C PHE A 7 5.11 12.38 22.80
N THR A 8 5.06 12.03 24.07
CA THR A 8 5.37 10.67 24.52
C THR A 8 4.35 9.67 24.04
N LYS A 9 3.04 10.02 24.09
CA LYS A 9 1.96 9.19 23.58
C LYS A 9 2.02 9.00 22.06
N GLU A 10 2.38 10.06 21.33
CA GLU A 10 2.58 9.98 19.88
C GLU A 10 3.74 9.05 19.53
N LYS A 11 4.88 9.17 20.23
CA LYS A 11 6.03 8.26 20.06
C LYS A 11 5.71 6.81 20.43
N GLU A 12 4.91 6.59 21.45
CA GLU A 12 4.47 5.25 21.84
C GLU A 12 3.54 4.66 20.77
N ARG A 13 2.60 5.45 20.23
CA ARG A 13 1.75 5.06 19.11
C ARG A 13 2.55 4.74 17.85
N GLU A 14 3.51 5.59 17.49
CA GLU A 14 4.42 5.33 16.36
C GLU A 14 5.23 4.04 16.55
N ARG A 15 5.64 3.73 17.76
CA ARG A 15 6.36 2.49 18.08
C ARG A 15 5.44 1.26 18.00
N GLU A 16 4.20 1.40 18.43
CA GLU A 16 3.20 0.33 18.31
C GLU A 16 2.78 0.13 16.86
N GLU A 17 2.59 1.22 16.09
CA GLU A 17 2.24 1.19 14.67
C GLU A 17 3.33 0.54 13.81
N ASN A 18 4.60 0.70 14.17
CA ASN A 18 5.72 0.13 13.43
C ASN A 18 6.13 -1.27 13.89
N LYS A 19 5.40 -1.85 14.83
CA LYS A 19 5.70 -3.19 15.33
C LYS A 19 5.24 -4.25 14.36
N VAL A 20 6.15 -5.16 13.99
CA VAL A 20 5.82 -6.31 13.15
C VAL A 20 5.09 -7.35 13.99
N VAL A 21 3.92 -7.76 13.53
CA VAL A 21 3.09 -8.81 14.15
C VAL A 21 2.81 -9.91 13.14
N GLN A 22 2.68 -11.14 13.62
CA GLN A 22 2.28 -12.28 12.79
C GLN A 22 0.75 -12.33 12.71
N ILE A 23 0.23 -12.27 11.48
CA ILE A 23 -1.22 -12.27 11.23
C ILE A 23 -1.57 -13.48 10.38
N PRO A 24 -2.65 -14.20 10.71
CA PRO A 24 -3.12 -15.31 9.88
C PRO A 24 -3.44 -14.83 8.46
N VAL A 25 -2.91 -15.51 7.46
CA VAL A 25 -3.14 -15.18 6.04
C VAL A 25 -4.65 -15.19 5.71
N ALA A 26 -5.40 -16.10 6.32
CA ALA A 26 -6.85 -16.21 6.13
C ALA A 26 -7.64 -14.98 6.59
N GLU A 27 -7.09 -14.18 7.50
CA GLU A 27 -7.72 -12.95 8.01
C GLU A 27 -7.41 -11.70 7.20
N ILE A 28 -6.54 -11.81 6.19
CA ILE A 28 -6.15 -10.67 5.36
C ILE A 28 -6.93 -10.72 4.06
N VAL A 29 -7.72 -9.66 3.81
CA VAL A 29 -8.43 -9.48 2.54
C VAL A 29 -7.67 -8.51 1.65
N PRO A 30 -7.67 -8.73 0.32
CA PRO A 30 -7.07 -7.78 -0.62
C PRO A 30 -7.74 -6.41 -0.54
N ASN A 31 -6.99 -5.35 -0.86
CA ASN A 31 -7.55 -4.02 -0.94
C ASN A 31 -8.52 -3.94 -2.14
N PRO A 32 -9.81 -3.62 -1.93
CA PRO A 32 -10.79 -3.52 -3.02
C PRO A 32 -10.46 -2.38 -4.00
N HIS A 33 -9.64 -1.42 -3.60
CA HIS A 33 -9.19 -0.31 -4.43
C HIS A 33 -7.82 -0.57 -5.08
N GLN A 34 -7.30 -1.80 -4.99
CA GLN A 34 -6.02 -2.15 -5.62
C GLN A 34 -6.12 -2.00 -7.14
N PRO A 35 -5.37 -1.08 -7.75
CA PRO A 35 -5.47 -0.82 -9.19
C PRO A 35 -4.79 -1.88 -10.04
N ARG A 36 -3.86 -2.66 -9.47
CA ARG A 36 -3.18 -3.75 -10.16
C ARG A 36 -3.97 -5.04 -10.01
N THR A 37 -4.52 -5.53 -11.12
CA THR A 37 -5.26 -6.79 -11.18
C THR A 37 -4.49 -7.91 -11.89
N ASP A 38 -3.54 -7.55 -12.74
CA ASP A 38 -2.74 -8.50 -13.50
C ASP A 38 -1.46 -8.86 -12.77
N PHE A 39 -1.36 -10.12 -12.36
CA PHE A 39 -0.16 -10.66 -11.72
C PHE A 39 0.35 -11.83 -12.56
N ASP A 40 1.61 -11.75 -12.99
CA ASP A 40 2.28 -12.83 -13.69
C ASP A 40 2.51 -14.01 -12.72
N TYR A 41 1.98 -15.17 -13.07
CA TYR A 41 2.16 -16.39 -12.28
C TYR A 41 3.64 -16.75 -12.10
N ASN A 42 4.47 -16.60 -13.14
CA ASN A 42 5.90 -16.88 -13.06
C ASN A 42 6.61 -15.95 -12.06
N ASP A 43 6.22 -14.69 -12.03
CA ASP A 43 6.74 -13.68 -11.11
C ASP A 43 6.35 -14.01 -9.66
N ILE A 44 5.10 -14.40 -9.43
CA ILE A 44 4.62 -14.83 -8.12
C ILE A 44 5.29 -16.14 -7.68
N SER A 45 5.48 -17.07 -8.58
CA SER A 45 6.18 -18.34 -8.30
C SER A 45 7.64 -18.12 -7.92
N SER A 46 8.34 -17.23 -8.61
CA SER A 46 9.73 -16.87 -8.28
C SER A 46 9.81 -16.21 -6.91
N LEU A 47 8.87 -15.34 -6.59
CA LEU A 47 8.78 -14.70 -5.28
C LEU A 47 8.46 -15.73 -4.19
N ALA A 48 7.55 -16.68 -4.45
CA ALA A 48 7.22 -17.75 -3.53
C ALA A 48 8.44 -18.63 -3.23
N GLU A 49 9.24 -18.95 -4.22
CA GLU A 49 10.49 -19.69 -4.04
C GLU A 49 11.48 -18.94 -3.15
N SER A 50 11.65 -17.64 -3.37
CA SER A 50 12.46 -16.77 -2.52
C SER A 50 11.95 -16.73 -1.07
N ILE A 51 10.66 -16.62 -0.87
CA ILE A 51 10.02 -16.63 0.47
C ILE A 51 10.23 -17.99 1.16
N CYS A 52 10.15 -19.08 0.40
CA CYS A 52 10.39 -20.42 0.94
C CYS A 52 11.82 -20.57 1.48
N GLN A 53 12.80 -19.98 0.80
CA GLN A 53 14.21 -20.04 1.20
C GLN A 53 14.59 -19.05 2.30
N ASN A 54 14.11 -17.83 2.22
CA ASN A 54 14.58 -16.71 3.03
C ASN A 54 13.52 -16.13 3.99
N GLY A 55 12.28 -16.60 3.90
CA GLY A 55 11.16 -15.98 4.59
C GLY A 55 10.74 -14.65 3.94
N ILE A 56 9.78 -13.98 4.56
CA ILE A 56 9.33 -12.67 4.13
C ILE A 56 10.21 -11.62 4.82
N LEU A 57 11.11 -11.01 4.07
CA LEU A 57 12.07 -10.04 4.59
C LEU A 57 11.44 -8.67 4.85
N GLN A 58 10.43 -8.30 4.06
CA GLN A 58 9.72 -7.04 4.20
C GLN A 58 8.26 -7.30 4.60
N PRO A 59 7.81 -6.81 5.77
CA PRO A 59 6.44 -7.02 6.22
C PRO A 59 5.40 -6.43 5.27
N LEU A 60 4.22 -7.04 5.26
CA LEU A 60 3.05 -6.48 4.61
C LEU A 60 2.49 -5.33 5.46
N SER A 61 1.83 -4.38 4.81
CA SER A 61 1.11 -3.32 5.50
C SER A 61 -0.38 -3.60 5.43
N VAL A 62 -1.03 -3.62 6.59
CA VAL A 62 -2.47 -3.89 6.71
C VAL A 62 -3.14 -2.85 7.61
N ARG A 63 -4.45 -2.70 7.48
CA ARG A 63 -5.28 -1.95 8.43
C ARG A 63 -6.33 -2.87 9.05
N ARG A 64 -6.70 -2.59 10.26
CA ARG A 64 -7.77 -3.34 10.94
C ARG A 64 -9.13 -2.94 10.38
N ILE A 65 -9.95 -3.93 10.07
CA ILE A 65 -11.34 -3.76 9.66
C ILE A 65 -12.25 -4.52 10.63
N GLU A 66 -13.57 -4.45 10.42
CA GLU A 66 -14.54 -5.06 11.33
C GLU A 66 -14.30 -6.55 11.53
N ARG A 67 -13.94 -7.28 10.47
CA ARG A 67 -13.59 -8.71 10.53
C ARG A 67 -12.24 -8.96 9.86
N GLY A 68 -11.18 -8.92 10.65
CA GLY A 68 -9.84 -9.19 10.18
C GLY A 68 -9.09 -7.94 9.75
N TYR A 69 -8.36 -8.05 8.67
CA TYR A 69 -7.45 -7.03 8.18
C TYR A 69 -7.61 -6.84 6.68
N GLU A 70 -7.43 -5.61 6.22
CA GLU A 70 -7.38 -5.26 4.81
C GLU A 70 -5.94 -4.91 4.42
N LEU A 71 -5.48 -5.50 3.32
CA LEU A 71 -4.14 -5.24 2.81
C LEU A 71 -4.03 -3.81 2.26
N ILE A 72 -2.99 -3.09 2.67
CA ILE A 72 -2.62 -1.78 2.14
C ILE A 72 -1.53 -1.93 1.09
N ALA A 73 -0.45 -2.63 1.42
CA ALA A 73 0.69 -2.87 0.55
C ALA A 73 1.23 -4.29 0.75
N GLY A 74 1.69 -4.91 -0.33
CA GLY A 74 2.27 -6.24 -0.32
C GLY A 74 1.43 -7.31 -1.01
N GLU A 75 0.62 -6.97 -2.02
CA GLU A 75 -0.26 -7.91 -2.73
C GLU A 75 0.50 -9.11 -3.31
N ARG A 76 1.66 -8.88 -3.93
CA ARG A 76 2.49 -9.97 -4.48
C ARG A 76 2.96 -10.93 -3.38
N ARG A 77 3.40 -10.38 -2.26
CA ARG A 77 3.83 -11.16 -1.09
C ARG A 77 2.68 -11.95 -0.48
N LEU A 78 1.50 -11.35 -0.41
CA LEU A 78 0.30 -12.04 0.06
C LEU A 78 -0.08 -13.21 -0.87
N ARG A 79 -0.06 -12.99 -2.18
CA ARG A 79 -0.35 -14.03 -3.17
C ARG A 79 0.68 -15.17 -3.12
N ALA A 80 1.95 -14.84 -3.01
CA ALA A 80 3.01 -15.83 -2.86
C ALA A 80 2.85 -16.64 -1.55
N SER A 81 2.48 -15.98 -0.47
CA SER A 81 2.20 -16.62 0.82
C SER A 81 1.02 -17.60 0.75
N LYS A 82 -0.03 -17.23 0.03
CA LYS A 82 -1.18 -18.12 -0.23
C LYS A 82 -0.77 -19.33 -1.08
N LEU A 83 0.06 -19.11 -2.09
CA LEU A 83 0.58 -20.20 -2.94
C LEU A 83 1.40 -21.19 -2.11
N LEU A 84 2.19 -20.73 -1.16
CA LEU A 84 2.97 -21.56 -0.24
C LEU A 84 2.15 -22.16 0.91
N GLN A 85 0.88 -21.80 1.04
CA GLN A 85 0.01 -22.22 2.14
C GLN A 85 0.55 -21.84 3.53
N LEU A 86 1.17 -20.67 3.64
CA LEU A 86 1.64 -20.16 4.93
C LEU A 86 0.44 -19.84 5.83
N LYS A 87 0.56 -20.16 7.11
CA LYS A 87 -0.49 -19.84 8.11
C LYS A 87 -0.45 -18.39 8.54
N TYR A 88 0.76 -17.83 8.69
CA TYR A 88 1.00 -16.50 9.21
C TYR A 88 1.96 -15.74 8.30
N VAL A 89 1.80 -14.43 8.25
CA VAL A 89 2.71 -13.51 7.58
C VAL A 89 3.05 -12.32 8.47
N PRO A 90 4.28 -11.81 8.39
CA PRO A 90 4.67 -10.63 9.16
C PRO A 90 3.98 -9.40 8.56
N CYS A 91 3.32 -8.63 9.42
CA CYS A 91 2.57 -7.45 9.02
C CYS A 91 2.84 -6.29 9.96
N ILE A 92 2.72 -5.08 9.42
CA ILE A 92 2.62 -3.84 10.20
C ILE A 92 1.15 -3.39 10.11
N VAL A 93 0.52 -3.19 11.25
CA VAL A 93 -0.86 -2.71 11.33
C VAL A 93 -0.86 -1.18 11.39
N LEU A 94 -1.46 -0.55 10.38
CA LEU A 94 -1.58 0.90 10.30
C LEU A 94 -2.98 1.34 10.73
N ASP A 95 -3.04 2.41 11.52
CA ASP A 95 -4.31 3.03 11.93
C ASP A 95 -4.70 4.11 10.92
N ILE A 96 -5.32 3.67 9.82
CA ILE A 96 -5.75 4.56 8.73
C ILE A 96 -7.18 4.26 8.28
N SER A 97 -7.84 5.26 7.73
CA SER A 97 -9.19 5.14 7.16
C SER A 97 -9.18 4.35 5.85
N ALA A 98 -10.36 3.87 5.43
CA ALA A 98 -10.52 3.22 4.12
C ALA A 98 -10.10 4.15 2.96
N ARG A 99 -10.42 5.45 3.06
CA ARG A 99 -10.03 6.45 2.06
C ARG A 99 -8.51 6.60 1.99
N ALA A 100 -7.84 6.72 3.13
CA ALA A 100 -6.38 6.83 3.19
C ALA A 100 -5.71 5.56 2.65
N SER A 101 -6.24 4.37 2.96
CA SER A 101 -5.78 3.09 2.41
C SER A 101 -5.90 3.07 0.88
N ALA A 102 -7.02 3.50 0.33
CA ALA A 102 -7.24 3.56 -1.12
C ALA A 102 -6.27 4.52 -1.81
N VAL A 103 -6.03 5.69 -1.23
CA VAL A 103 -5.05 6.66 -1.74
C VAL A 103 -3.64 6.08 -1.74
N LEU A 104 -3.22 5.43 -0.64
CA LEU A 104 -1.90 4.80 -0.56
C LEU A 104 -1.72 3.70 -1.60
N ALA A 105 -2.72 2.86 -1.82
CA ALA A 105 -2.68 1.82 -2.84
C ALA A 105 -2.52 2.41 -4.25
N LEU A 106 -3.22 3.50 -4.53
CA LEU A 106 -3.14 4.18 -5.83
C LEU A 106 -1.77 4.85 -6.04
N VAL A 107 -1.24 5.51 -5.01
CA VAL A 107 0.10 6.13 -5.05
C VAL A 107 1.19 5.07 -5.27
N GLU A 108 1.13 3.95 -4.56
CA GLU A 108 2.07 2.85 -4.74
C GLU A 108 2.05 2.33 -6.18
N ASN A 109 0.86 2.14 -6.76
CA ASN A 109 0.74 1.68 -8.14
C ASN A 109 1.29 2.69 -9.15
N ILE A 110 1.09 3.99 -8.95
CA ILE A 110 1.63 5.05 -9.83
C ILE A 110 3.17 5.03 -9.84
N GLN A 111 3.79 4.70 -8.72
CA GLN A 111 5.25 4.66 -8.58
C GLN A 111 5.90 3.43 -9.22
N ARG A 112 5.12 2.55 -9.83
CA ARG A 112 5.67 1.38 -10.55
C ARG A 112 6.39 1.81 -11.82
N GLN A 113 7.52 1.18 -12.10
CA GLN A 113 8.36 1.49 -13.27
C GLN A 113 7.75 1.03 -14.60
N ASP A 114 6.89 0.01 -14.57
CA ASP A 114 6.28 -0.60 -15.75
C ASP A 114 4.92 0.01 -16.13
N LEU A 115 4.51 1.09 -15.46
CA LEU A 115 3.23 1.74 -15.71
C LEU A 115 3.29 2.59 -16.98
N SER A 116 2.30 2.43 -17.87
CA SER A 116 2.21 3.24 -19.08
C SER A 116 1.89 4.71 -18.75
N PHE A 117 2.24 5.60 -19.66
CA PHE A 117 1.93 7.03 -19.52
C PHE A 117 0.44 7.29 -19.31
N PHE A 118 -0.42 6.60 -20.07
CA PHE A 118 -1.88 6.76 -19.95
C PHE A 118 -2.42 6.21 -18.63
N ASP A 119 -1.92 5.09 -18.17
CA ASP A 119 -2.31 4.50 -16.88
C ASP A 119 -1.88 5.40 -15.73
N GLU A 120 -0.69 5.96 -15.79
CA GLU A 120 -0.21 6.94 -14.82
C GLU A 120 -1.08 8.20 -14.80
N ALA A 121 -1.39 8.75 -15.98
CA ALA A 121 -2.22 9.95 -16.11
C ALA A 121 -3.65 9.71 -15.59
N ASN A 122 -4.25 8.57 -15.88
CA ASN A 122 -5.58 8.19 -15.38
C ASN A 122 -5.58 8.05 -13.85
N ALA A 123 -4.53 7.47 -13.29
CA ALA A 123 -4.40 7.31 -11.84
C ALA A 123 -4.22 8.66 -11.13
N ILE A 124 -3.43 9.58 -11.71
CA ILE A 124 -3.27 10.94 -11.20
C ILE A 124 -4.61 11.70 -11.26
N GLU A 125 -5.33 11.57 -12.36
CA GLU A 125 -6.65 12.18 -12.52
C GLU A 125 -7.61 11.68 -11.45
N LYS A 126 -7.59 10.40 -11.14
CA LYS A 126 -8.41 9.80 -10.08
C LYS A 126 -8.06 10.35 -8.68
N LEU A 127 -6.77 10.57 -8.38
CA LEU A 127 -6.36 11.22 -7.13
C LEU A 127 -6.96 12.62 -6.99
N ILE A 128 -7.02 13.37 -8.07
CA ILE A 128 -7.50 14.75 -8.07
C ILE A 128 -9.02 14.79 -8.06
N SER A 129 -9.68 14.12 -9.02
CA SER A 129 -11.13 14.20 -9.21
C SER A 129 -11.92 13.43 -8.17
N TYR A 130 -11.52 12.21 -7.90
CA TYR A 130 -12.26 11.30 -7.01
C TYR A 130 -11.90 11.50 -5.55
N TYR A 131 -10.60 11.63 -5.24
CA TYR A 131 -10.12 11.79 -3.87
C TYR A 131 -9.95 13.25 -3.44
N GLY A 132 -10.21 14.21 -4.31
CA GLY A 132 -10.22 15.63 -3.98
C GLY A 132 -8.86 16.23 -3.69
N MET A 133 -7.78 15.63 -4.16
CA MET A 133 -6.45 16.19 -3.99
C MET A 133 -6.22 17.36 -4.94
N THR A 134 -5.43 18.34 -4.50
CA THR A 134 -4.92 19.38 -5.40
C THR A 134 -3.76 18.83 -6.24
N GLN A 135 -3.42 19.49 -7.34
CA GLN A 135 -2.25 19.15 -8.14
C GLN A 135 -0.96 19.25 -7.33
N GLU A 136 -0.87 20.21 -6.43
CA GLU A 136 0.26 20.37 -5.50
C GLU A 136 0.38 19.18 -4.54
N ASP A 137 -0.73 18.75 -3.94
CA ASP A 137 -0.75 17.61 -3.03
C ASP A 137 -0.34 16.32 -3.75
N ALA A 138 -0.85 16.10 -4.95
CA ALA A 138 -0.48 14.96 -5.78
C ALA A 138 1.01 14.99 -6.14
N ALA A 139 1.54 16.15 -6.50
CA ALA A 139 2.95 16.33 -6.81
C ALA A 139 3.84 15.97 -5.61
N VAL A 140 3.50 16.44 -4.42
CA VAL A 140 4.23 16.14 -3.18
C VAL A 140 4.19 14.64 -2.89
N LYS A 141 3.01 14.02 -2.94
CA LYS A 141 2.87 12.59 -2.67
C LYS A 141 3.61 11.69 -3.66
N LEU A 142 3.67 12.09 -4.92
CA LEU A 142 4.31 11.32 -5.98
C LEU A 142 5.79 11.67 -6.17
N GLY A 143 6.28 12.68 -5.48
CA GLY A 143 7.65 13.16 -5.66
C GLY A 143 7.91 13.75 -7.04
N LYS A 144 6.89 14.35 -7.67
CA LYS A 144 6.95 14.95 -9.00
C LYS A 144 6.76 16.46 -8.94
N ALA A 145 7.23 17.17 -9.96
CA ALA A 145 6.95 18.60 -10.10
C ALA A 145 5.46 18.81 -10.45
N GLN A 146 4.87 19.89 -9.94
CA GLN A 146 3.47 20.23 -10.25
C GLN A 146 3.24 20.41 -11.75
N SER A 147 4.20 20.97 -12.48
CA SER A 147 4.15 21.09 -13.95
C SER A 147 4.05 19.73 -14.66
N THR A 148 4.71 18.71 -14.15
CA THR A 148 4.63 17.33 -14.65
C THR A 148 3.22 16.77 -14.47
N ILE A 149 2.61 17.00 -13.31
CA ILE A 149 1.22 16.61 -13.03
C ILE A 149 0.25 17.29 -14.00
N ALA A 150 0.40 18.59 -14.18
CA ALA A 150 -0.43 19.38 -15.09
C ALA A 150 -0.33 18.90 -16.54
N LEU A 151 0.87 18.58 -17.02
CA LEU A 151 1.09 18.03 -18.36
C LEU A 151 0.46 16.65 -18.54
N SER A 152 0.53 15.79 -17.53
CA SER A 152 -0.10 14.47 -17.56
C SER A 152 -1.62 14.56 -17.73
N LEU A 153 -2.25 15.56 -17.10
CA LEU A 153 -3.70 15.76 -17.17
C LEU A 153 -4.20 16.30 -18.53
N ILE A 154 -3.36 17.01 -19.27
CA ILE A 154 -3.71 17.57 -20.59
C ILE A 154 -3.98 16.46 -21.61
N HIS A 155 -3.36 15.30 -21.47
CA HIS A 155 -3.40 14.20 -22.43
C HIS A 155 -4.47 13.12 -22.11
N ILE A 156 -5.33 13.38 -21.16
CA ILE A 156 -6.43 12.47 -20.81
C ILE A 156 -7.68 12.71 -21.68
#